data_ef00cc95596e6ba7e9d8dd1c66e92288
#
_entry.id   ef00cc95596e6ba7e9d8dd1c66e92288
#
_cell.length_a   1.000
_cell.length_b   1.000
_cell.length_c   1.000
_cell.angle_alpha   90.00
_cell.angle_beta   90.00
_cell.angle_gamma   90.00
#
_symmetry.space_group_name_H-M   'P 1'
#
loop_
_entity.id
_entity.type
_entity.pdbx_description
1 polymer ?
#
loop_
_entity_poly.entity_id
_entity_poly.type
_entity_poly.pdbx_seq_one_letter_code
_entity_poly.pdbx_strand_id
1 'polypeptide(L)'
;MRSSPTIVWFRDDLRLADNRALHWAAERGPVVGLFIHETVGRPLGAAAAWWQRRSLNELRERLPAPLIERRGDPRVIVPQLAHELGAVVTWNRRYHLTEVDAEIKSAVGATTHPGYLLTEPWKITTKSGSPYKVFSPFYRAAHAFLVDDPPSPLPVPEVTPANVEPETLPAPDEPEWASTLGRYNCPGEIGGVDKLHSFDVDHYDNNNLGVPSTSGLSPYLRFGEVSPATAWAEVSNSTENAEPFLRQLIWRDFAWHRFYHLPNMATVNVREAFNRFPWEWTPRAKPSSTSRAFAHIEMDVEAQHIGELAAWQSGRTGVPLVDAGMRELWATGSMHNRARMVVGSWLTKNLGIHWRHGEEWFWDTLVDADAASNAFNWQWVAGSGDDAAPYFRVFNPLTQQKKFDASGTYIARWVPEALTPLYPEPMVDIAESRKTALAAYKDISG
;
A
#
# COMPACT_ATOMS: atom_id res chain seq x y z
N MET A 1 -23.99 24.21 -30.26
CA MET A 1 -22.55 23.99 -30.15
C MET A 1 -22.36 22.66 -29.44
N ARG A 2 -21.58 21.72 -29.98
CA ARG A 2 -21.23 20.50 -29.20
C ARG A 2 -20.37 20.95 -28.05
N SER A 3 -20.71 20.61 -26.80
CA SER A 3 -19.86 20.87 -25.66
C SER A 3 -18.54 20.10 -25.84
N SER A 4 -17.41 20.74 -25.54
CA SER A 4 -16.11 20.08 -25.53
C SER A 4 -16.13 18.90 -24.55
N PRO A 5 -15.55 17.74 -24.90
CA PRO A 5 -15.51 16.62 -23.96
C PRO A 5 -14.58 16.94 -22.78
N THR A 6 -14.83 16.22 -21.69
CA THR A 6 -13.95 16.26 -20.50
C THR A 6 -13.20 14.94 -20.35
N ILE A 7 -11.89 15.01 -20.31
CA ILE A 7 -11.02 13.87 -19.97
C ILE A 7 -10.99 13.72 -18.45
N VAL A 8 -11.40 12.56 -17.95
CA VAL A 8 -11.20 12.14 -16.56
C VAL A 8 -10.00 11.22 -16.53
N TRP A 9 -8.88 11.70 -15.97
CA TRP A 9 -7.66 10.90 -15.85
C TRP A 9 -7.68 10.06 -14.59
N PHE A 10 -8.04 8.78 -14.72
CA PHE A 10 -8.02 7.79 -13.64
C PHE A 10 -6.60 7.33 -13.31
N ARG A 11 -6.34 7.10 -12.01
CA ARG A 11 -5.03 6.61 -11.52
C ARG A 11 -5.21 5.65 -10.33
N ASP A 12 -5.07 6.16 -9.09
CA ASP A 12 -5.32 5.43 -7.83
C ASP A 12 -6.78 5.69 -7.34
N ASP A 13 -7.72 5.72 -8.25
CA ASP A 13 -9.14 6.05 -8.03
C ASP A 13 -10.07 5.27 -8.99
N LEU A 14 -9.78 3.96 -9.15
CA LEU A 14 -10.44 3.07 -10.12
C LEU A 14 -11.86 2.70 -9.67
N ARG A 15 -12.74 3.71 -9.57
CA ARG A 15 -14.13 3.59 -9.15
C ARG A 15 -15.03 4.61 -9.82
N LEU A 16 -16.34 4.33 -9.79
CA LEU A 16 -17.39 5.25 -10.25
C LEU A 16 -18.05 5.99 -9.08
N ALA A 17 -18.35 5.29 -7.98
CA ALA A 17 -18.94 5.88 -6.79
C ALA A 17 -17.91 6.77 -6.05
N ASP A 18 -18.37 7.88 -5.50
CA ASP A 18 -17.52 8.88 -4.80
C ASP A 18 -16.28 9.30 -5.60
N ASN A 19 -16.40 9.39 -6.93
CA ASN A 19 -15.34 9.90 -7.81
C ASN A 19 -15.63 11.36 -8.17
N ARG A 20 -15.05 12.28 -7.43
CA ARG A 20 -15.30 13.72 -7.56
C ARG A 20 -14.91 14.29 -8.92
N ALA A 21 -13.85 13.77 -9.54
CA ALA A 21 -13.45 14.17 -10.88
C ALA A 21 -14.48 13.73 -11.92
N LEU A 22 -15.01 12.50 -11.79
CA LEU A 22 -16.06 11.99 -12.67
C LEU A 22 -17.36 12.77 -12.51
N HIS A 23 -17.78 13.09 -11.27
CA HIS A 23 -18.92 13.95 -11.00
C HIS A 23 -18.77 15.33 -11.64
N TRP A 24 -17.63 15.97 -11.42
CA TRP A 24 -17.35 17.28 -11.99
C TRP A 24 -17.37 17.27 -13.53
N ALA A 25 -16.89 16.21 -14.15
CA ALA A 25 -16.92 16.02 -15.61
C ALA A 25 -18.34 15.80 -16.12
N ALA A 26 -19.11 14.94 -15.48
CA ALA A 26 -20.49 14.59 -15.87
C ALA A 26 -21.43 15.79 -15.89
N GLU A 27 -21.26 16.73 -14.96
CA GLU A 27 -22.03 17.99 -14.92
C GLU A 27 -21.74 18.94 -16.09
N ARG A 28 -20.65 18.75 -16.82
CA ARG A 28 -20.15 19.67 -17.86
C ARG A 28 -20.34 19.20 -19.29
N GLY A 29 -20.66 17.95 -19.49
CA GLY A 29 -20.93 17.41 -20.81
C GLY A 29 -20.32 16.02 -21.06
N PRO A 30 -20.00 15.69 -22.30
CA PRO A 30 -19.50 14.37 -22.66
C PRO A 30 -18.18 14.04 -21.98
N VAL A 31 -18.05 12.80 -21.49
CA VAL A 31 -16.89 12.30 -20.75
C VAL A 31 -16.12 11.27 -21.56
N VAL A 32 -14.78 11.33 -21.46
CA VAL A 32 -13.86 10.28 -21.88
C VAL A 32 -12.94 9.96 -20.71
N GLY A 33 -12.79 8.68 -20.38
CA GLY A 33 -11.83 8.19 -19.42
C GLY A 33 -10.43 8.12 -20.04
N LEU A 34 -9.41 8.41 -19.26
CA LEU A 34 -8.00 8.19 -19.60
C LEU A 34 -7.33 7.40 -18.50
N PHE A 35 -6.59 6.35 -18.86
CA PHE A 35 -5.66 5.67 -17.97
C PHE A 35 -4.28 5.59 -18.61
N ILE A 36 -3.23 5.92 -17.86
CA ILE A 36 -1.86 5.90 -18.35
C ILE A 36 -1.02 4.93 -17.51
N HIS A 37 -0.42 3.93 -18.16
CA HIS A 37 0.67 3.16 -17.58
C HIS A 37 1.92 4.02 -17.60
N GLU A 38 2.11 4.76 -16.52
CA GLU A 38 3.14 5.77 -16.41
C GLU A 38 4.54 5.15 -16.42
N THR A 39 5.47 5.79 -17.14
CA THR A 39 6.90 5.42 -17.15
C THR A 39 7.74 6.30 -16.23
N VAL A 40 7.09 7.20 -15.49
CA VAL A 40 7.72 8.08 -14.50
C VAL A 40 7.51 7.54 -13.09
N GLY A 41 8.46 7.83 -12.20
CA GLY A 41 8.41 7.37 -10.82
C GLY A 41 8.83 5.90 -10.64
N ARG A 42 8.49 5.34 -9.48
CA ARG A 42 8.77 3.93 -9.16
C ARG A 42 7.70 3.04 -9.82
N PRO A 43 8.09 2.05 -10.63
CA PRO A 43 7.13 1.12 -11.21
C PRO A 43 6.43 0.31 -10.11
N LEU A 44 5.20 -0.12 -10.37
CA LEU A 44 4.48 -1.01 -9.45
C LEU A 44 5.22 -2.35 -9.31
N GLY A 45 5.16 -2.93 -8.13
CA GLY A 45 5.54 -4.30 -7.90
C GLY A 45 4.61 -5.28 -8.62
N ALA A 46 5.06 -6.51 -8.82
CA ALA A 46 4.37 -7.49 -9.65
C ALA A 46 2.93 -7.81 -9.17
N ALA A 47 2.75 -7.97 -7.85
CA ALA A 47 1.43 -8.24 -7.27
C ALA A 47 0.47 -7.04 -7.40
N ALA A 48 0.96 -5.84 -7.17
CA ALA A 48 0.20 -4.60 -7.32
C ALA A 48 -0.17 -4.33 -8.79
N ALA A 49 0.74 -4.60 -9.74
CA ALA A 49 0.47 -4.50 -11.18
C ALA A 49 -0.58 -5.52 -11.65
N TRP A 50 -0.54 -6.75 -11.10
CA TRP A 50 -1.58 -7.75 -11.33
C TRP A 50 -2.94 -7.29 -10.85
N TRP A 51 -3.03 -6.68 -9.65
CA TRP A 51 -4.27 -6.14 -9.11
C TRP A 51 -4.80 -4.99 -9.98
N GLN A 52 -3.95 -3.99 -10.26
CA GLN A 52 -4.33 -2.80 -11.04
C GLN A 52 -4.93 -3.15 -12.40
N ARG A 53 -4.38 -4.15 -13.09
CA ARG A 53 -4.90 -4.57 -14.40
C ARG A 53 -6.32 -5.12 -14.31
N ARG A 54 -6.63 -5.91 -13.29
CA ARG A 54 -7.97 -6.44 -13.07
C ARG A 54 -8.97 -5.37 -12.68
N SER A 55 -8.56 -4.48 -11.82
CA SER A 55 -9.31 -3.30 -11.44
C SER A 55 -9.61 -2.40 -12.65
N LEU A 56 -8.63 -2.18 -13.52
CA LEU A 56 -8.81 -1.41 -14.75
C LEU A 56 -9.76 -2.10 -15.74
N ASN A 57 -9.74 -3.42 -15.83
CA ASN A 57 -10.67 -4.16 -16.66
C ASN A 57 -12.11 -4.02 -16.16
N GLU A 58 -12.33 -4.16 -14.85
CA GLU A 58 -13.64 -3.96 -14.22
C GLU A 58 -14.15 -2.51 -14.42
N LEU A 59 -13.27 -1.52 -14.22
CA LEU A 59 -13.61 -0.12 -14.49
C LEU A 59 -14.00 0.09 -15.97
N ARG A 60 -13.29 -0.51 -16.93
CA ARG A 60 -13.59 -0.40 -18.37
C ARG A 60 -14.96 -0.97 -18.71
N GLU A 61 -15.35 -2.07 -18.09
CA GLU A 61 -16.65 -2.70 -18.30
C GLU A 61 -17.81 -1.88 -17.73
N ARG A 62 -17.55 -1.15 -16.62
CA ARG A 62 -18.58 -0.42 -15.89
C ARG A 62 -18.67 1.06 -16.24
N LEU A 63 -17.60 1.69 -16.71
CA LEU A 63 -17.58 3.10 -17.03
C LEU A 63 -18.50 3.37 -18.24
N PRO A 64 -19.58 4.15 -18.10
CA PRO A 64 -20.49 4.43 -19.22
C PRO A 64 -19.92 5.53 -20.14
N ALA A 65 -18.62 5.46 -20.43
CA ALA A 65 -17.87 6.37 -21.32
C ALA A 65 -16.69 5.60 -21.93
N PRO A 66 -16.21 6.00 -23.11
CA PRO A 66 -15.01 5.39 -23.68
C PRO A 66 -13.80 5.60 -22.75
N LEU A 67 -13.00 4.54 -22.59
CA LEU A 67 -11.73 4.59 -21.84
C LEU A 67 -10.55 4.47 -22.82
N ILE A 68 -9.69 5.47 -22.81
CA ILE A 68 -8.44 5.49 -23.57
C ILE A 68 -7.32 5.04 -22.67
N GLU A 69 -6.59 4.01 -23.06
CA GLU A 69 -5.45 3.46 -22.35
C GLU A 69 -4.17 3.81 -23.09
N ARG A 70 -3.18 4.35 -22.38
CA ARG A 70 -1.88 4.77 -22.93
C ARG A 70 -0.74 4.24 -22.07
N ARG A 71 0.46 4.23 -22.62
CA ARG A 71 1.71 3.95 -21.90
C ARG A 71 2.74 5.05 -22.23
N GLY A 72 3.34 5.64 -21.20
CA GLY A 72 4.40 6.62 -21.39
C GLY A 72 4.45 7.70 -20.31
N ASP A 73 5.07 8.82 -20.65
CA ASP A 73 5.16 10.00 -19.77
C ASP A 73 3.84 10.80 -19.82
N PRO A 74 3.15 10.96 -18.69
CA PRO A 74 1.90 11.71 -18.66
C PRO A 74 2.04 13.18 -19.01
N ARG A 75 3.23 13.78 -18.85
CA ARG A 75 3.52 15.17 -19.25
C ARG A 75 3.44 15.39 -20.77
N VAL A 76 3.57 14.32 -21.55
CA VAL A 76 3.41 14.32 -23.00
C VAL A 76 1.99 13.90 -23.38
N ILE A 77 1.52 12.79 -22.83
CA ILE A 77 0.26 12.15 -23.23
C ILE A 77 -0.96 13.02 -22.91
N VAL A 78 -1.02 13.58 -21.69
CA VAL A 78 -2.21 14.35 -21.27
C VAL A 78 -2.40 15.62 -22.08
N PRO A 79 -1.36 16.49 -22.30
CA PRO A 79 -1.52 17.68 -23.13
C PRO A 79 -1.81 17.34 -24.59
N GLN A 80 -1.16 16.30 -25.14
CA GLN A 80 -1.41 15.88 -26.52
C GLN A 80 -2.87 15.44 -26.72
N LEU A 81 -3.38 14.54 -25.88
CA LEU A 81 -4.75 14.04 -25.97
C LEU A 81 -5.79 15.16 -25.73
N ALA A 82 -5.52 16.05 -24.77
CA ALA A 82 -6.39 17.21 -24.52
C ALA A 82 -6.50 18.12 -25.77
N HIS A 83 -5.37 18.36 -26.45
CA HIS A 83 -5.34 19.13 -27.68
C HIS A 83 -6.08 18.41 -28.85
N GLU A 84 -5.81 17.11 -29.03
CA GLU A 84 -6.42 16.29 -30.11
C GLU A 84 -7.94 16.25 -30.00
N LEU A 85 -8.49 16.15 -28.78
CA LEU A 85 -9.92 16.08 -28.52
C LEU A 85 -10.56 17.46 -28.30
N GLY A 86 -9.79 18.53 -28.19
CA GLY A 86 -10.30 19.83 -27.75
C GLY A 86 -10.94 19.76 -26.36
N ALA A 87 -10.37 18.94 -25.48
CA ALA A 87 -10.97 18.52 -24.22
C ALA A 87 -10.44 19.33 -23.03
N VAL A 88 -11.29 19.49 -22.00
CA VAL A 88 -10.88 19.91 -20.68
C VAL A 88 -10.40 18.68 -19.89
N VAL A 89 -9.46 18.85 -18.95
CA VAL A 89 -8.90 17.72 -18.20
C VAL A 89 -9.19 17.88 -16.70
N THR A 90 -9.54 16.77 -16.07
CA THR A 90 -9.76 16.71 -14.63
C THR A 90 -9.27 15.40 -14.04
N TRP A 91 -8.93 15.39 -12.73
CA TRP A 91 -8.55 14.20 -11.99
C TRP A 91 -8.69 14.35 -10.47
N ASN A 92 -8.75 13.22 -9.76
CA ASN A 92 -8.60 13.19 -8.31
C ASN A 92 -7.10 13.20 -7.94
N ARG A 93 -6.71 14.02 -6.96
CA ARG A 93 -5.32 14.18 -6.56
C ARG A 93 -4.73 12.91 -5.97
N ARG A 94 -3.49 12.62 -6.34
CA ARG A 94 -2.56 11.73 -5.63
C ARG A 94 -1.52 12.60 -4.91
N TYR A 95 -0.73 11.98 -4.01
CA TYR A 95 0.20 12.72 -3.15
C TYR A 95 1.65 12.25 -3.31
N HIS A 96 1.93 11.48 -4.36
CA HIS A 96 3.24 11.19 -4.92
C HIS A 96 3.32 11.78 -6.34
N LEU A 97 4.53 11.99 -6.87
CA LEU A 97 4.75 12.65 -8.17
C LEU A 97 4.05 14.02 -8.31
N THR A 98 3.98 14.76 -7.22
CA THR A 98 3.25 16.03 -7.15
C THR A 98 3.79 17.10 -8.10
N GLU A 99 5.10 17.06 -8.38
CA GLU A 99 5.75 17.95 -9.36
C GLU A 99 5.27 17.66 -10.79
N VAL A 100 5.20 16.37 -11.15
CA VAL A 100 4.68 15.93 -12.46
C VAL A 100 3.22 16.38 -12.62
N ASP A 101 2.39 16.16 -11.59
CA ASP A 101 0.98 16.58 -11.62
C ASP A 101 0.84 18.12 -11.71
N ALA A 102 1.72 18.88 -11.08
CA ALA A 102 1.72 20.36 -11.15
C ALA A 102 2.11 20.86 -12.55
N GLU A 103 3.11 20.26 -13.19
CA GLU A 103 3.49 20.57 -14.57
C GLU A 103 2.32 20.34 -15.55
N ILE A 104 1.68 19.16 -15.47
CA ILE A 104 0.53 18.81 -16.32
C ILE A 104 -0.64 19.76 -16.07
N LYS A 105 -0.96 20.02 -14.78
CA LYS A 105 -2.03 20.93 -14.41
C LYS A 105 -1.83 22.33 -15.01
N SER A 106 -0.61 22.83 -14.99
CA SER A 106 -0.27 24.12 -15.58
C SER A 106 -0.38 24.10 -17.10
N ALA A 107 0.05 23.01 -17.75
CA ALA A 107 0.06 22.89 -19.19
C ALA A 107 -1.34 22.83 -19.81
N VAL A 108 -2.31 22.18 -19.15
CA VAL A 108 -3.67 21.98 -19.68
C VAL A 108 -4.77 22.73 -18.93
N GLY A 109 -4.43 23.51 -17.89
CA GLY A 109 -5.41 24.22 -17.07
C GLY A 109 -6.36 23.30 -16.31
N ALA A 110 -5.90 22.12 -15.86
CA ALA A 110 -6.75 21.10 -15.29
C ALA A 110 -7.37 21.51 -13.95
N THR A 111 -8.59 21.01 -13.70
CA THR A 111 -9.23 21.05 -12.39
C THR A 111 -8.93 19.75 -11.63
N THR A 112 -8.63 19.86 -10.32
CA THR A 112 -8.26 18.69 -9.51
C THR A 112 -9.07 18.60 -8.23
N HIS A 113 -9.39 17.37 -7.80
CA HIS A 113 -10.29 17.10 -6.68
C HIS A 113 -9.62 16.25 -5.60
N PRO A 114 -10.07 16.32 -4.32
CA PRO A 114 -9.68 15.33 -3.31
C PRO A 114 -10.40 14.00 -3.58
N GLY A 115 -10.01 12.92 -2.90
CA GLY A 115 -10.71 11.64 -2.97
C GLY A 115 -9.86 10.40 -2.71
N TYR A 116 -8.56 10.58 -2.50
CA TYR A 116 -7.64 9.48 -2.18
C TYR A 116 -7.39 9.33 -0.67
N LEU A 117 -7.50 10.42 0.10
CA LEU A 117 -7.35 10.44 1.55
C LEU A 117 -8.61 11.03 2.20
N LEU A 118 -8.82 10.78 3.49
CA LEU A 118 -9.83 11.48 4.29
C LEU A 118 -9.46 12.95 4.47
N THR A 119 -8.18 13.19 4.75
CA THR A 119 -7.64 14.54 4.96
C THR A 119 -6.44 14.75 4.05
N GLU A 120 -6.43 15.86 3.31
CA GLU A 120 -5.26 16.21 2.49
C GLU A 120 -4.06 16.55 3.37
N PRO A 121 -2.82 16.15 2.99
CA PRO A 121 -1.63 16.24 3.84
C PRO A 121 -1.31 17.63 4.40
N TRP A 122 -1.72 18.68 3.71
CA TRP A 122 -1.50 20.07 4.13
C TRP A 122 -2.60 20.65 5.03
N LYS A 123 -3.75 19.96 5.18
CA LYS A 123 -4.86 20.45 5.99
C LYS A 123 -4.65 20.24 7.49
N ILE A 124 -3.96 19.18 7.87
CA ILE A 124 -3.75 18.82 9.27
C ILE A 124 -2.33 19.21 9.68
N THR A 125 -2.20 20.37 10.32
CA THR A 125 -0.91 20.92 10.78
C THR A 125 -0.93 21.24 12.26
N THR A 126 0.25 21.36 12.86
CA THR A 126 0.39 21.87 14.22
C THR A 126 -0.02 23.33 14.30
N LYS A 127 -0.16 23.87 15.52
CA LYS A 127 -0.46 25.31 15.73
C LYS A 127 0.58 26.24 15.10
N SER A 128 1.82 25.78 14.89
CA SER A 128 2.88 26.53 14.20
C SER A 128 2.88 26.35 12.68
N GLY A 129 1.92 25.62 12.10
CA GLY A 129 1.87 25.31 10.67
C GLY A 129 2.82 24.18 10.23
N SER A 130 3.53 23.54 11.17
CA SER A 130 4.46 22.44 10.85
C SER A 130 3.73 21.11 10.74
N PRO A 131 4.26 20.14 9.95
CA PRO A 131 3.67 18.79 9.89
C PRO A 131 3.83 18.03 11.21
N TYR A 132 2.85 17.21 11.52
CA TYR A 132 2.96 16.27 12.63
C TYR A 132 3.97 15.17 12.32
N LYS A 133 4.75 14.77 13.35
CA LYS A 133 5.72 13.68 13.28
C LYS A 133 5.33 12.48 14.16
N VAL A 134 4.29 12.64 14.98
CA VAL A 134 3.82 11.63 15.94
C VAL A 134 2.34 11.39 15.71
N PHE A 135 1.92 10.14 15.67
CA PHE A 135 0.55 9.76 15.33
C PHE A 135 -0.50 10.28 16.33
N SER A 136 -0.28 10.12 17.62
CA SER A 136 -1.32 10.45 18.60
C SER A 136 -1.80 11.92 18.57
N PRO A 137 -0.94 12.95 18.43
CA PRO A 137 -1.41 14.31 18.22
C PRO A 137 -2.02 14.53 16.84
N PHE A 138 -1.50 13.89 15.79
CA PHE A 138 -2.12 13.92 14.45
C PHE A 138 -3.51 13.32 14.47
N TYR A 139 -3.68 12.15 15.08
CA TYR A 139 -4.99 11.49 15.22
C TYR A 139 -6.02 12.41 15.86
N ARG A 140 -5.68 13.05 16.99
CA ARG A 140 -6.63 13.97 17.66
C ARG A 140 -7.04 15.13 16.76
N ALA A 141 -6.10 15.71 16.01
CA ALA A 141 -6.40 16.82 15.11
C ALA A 141 -7.22 16.36 13.89
N ALA A 142 -6.84 15.25 13.26
CA ALA A 142 -7.55 14.69 12.10
C ALA A 142 -8.95 14.20 12.48
N HIS A 143 -9.09 13.50 13.61
CA HIS A 143 -10.38 13.03 14.09
C HIS A 143 -11.33 14.20 14.41
N ALA A 144 -10.86 15.25 15.09
CA ALA A 144 -11.66 16.44 15.33
C ALA A 144 -12.11 17.09 14.02
N PHE A 145 -11.21 17.23 13.05
CA PHE A 145 -11.55 17.74 11.71
C PHE A 145 -12.63 16.92 11.03
N LEU A 146 -12.56 15.58 11.09
CA LEU A 146 -13.52 14.67 10.47
C LEU A 146 -14.87 14.59 11.21
N VAL A 147 -14.89 14.93 12.50
CA VAL A 147 -16.15 15.06 13.26
C VAL A 147 -16.84 16.38 12.93
N ASP A 148 -16.08 17.46 12.77
CA ASP A 148 -16.63 18.79 12.43
C ASP A 148 -17.13 18.87 10.97
N ASP A 149 -16.44 18.18 10.05
CA ASP A 149 -16.78 18.11 8.62
C ASP A 149 -16.71 16.63 8.16
N PRO A 150 -17.73 15.81 8.47
CA PRO A 150 -17.71 14.39 8.19
C PRO A 150 -17.72 14.12 6.67
N PRO A 151 -16.98 13.09 6.23
CA PRO A 151 -16.95 12.70 4.84
C PRO A 151 -18.36 12.37 4.31
N SER A 152 -18.70 12.96 3.16
CA SER A 152 -19.97 12.72 2.46
C SER A 152 -19.68 12.14 1.08
N PRO A 153 -19.78 10.79 0.92
CA PRO A 153 -19.57 10.14 -0.36
C PRO A 153 -20.62 10.55 -1.39
N LEU A 154 -20.20 10.64 -2.64
CA LEU A 154 -21.08 10.95 -3.76
C LEU A 154 -21.60 9.67 -4.41
N PRO A 155 -22.86 9.63 -4.91
CA PRO A 155 -23.36 8.50 -5.68
C PRO A 155 -22.62 8.38 -7.02
N VAL A 156 -22.87 7.31 -7.77
CA VAL A 156 -22.41 7.20 -9.17
C VAL A 156 -23.10 8.27 -10.00
N PRO A 157 -22.37 9.13 -10.75
CA PRO A 157 -22.99 10.14 -11.58
C PRO A 157 -23.59 9.54 -12.87
N GLU A 158 -24.60 10.22 -13.42
CA GLU A 158 -25.03 9.96 -14.79
C GLU A 158 -24.02 10.55 -15.77
N VAL A 159 -23.42 9.70 -16.61
CA VAL A 159 -22.34 10.08 -17.52
C VAL A 159 -22.85 10.05 -18.97
N THR A 160 -22.69 11.15 -19.68
CA THR A 160 -22.88 11.20 -21.13
C THR A 160 -21.56 10.81 -21.81
N PRO A 161 -21.48 9.74 -22.62
CA PRO A 161 -20.24 9.34 -23.27
C PRO A 161 -19.80 10.36 -24.34
N ALA A 162 -18.51 10.61 -24.43
CA ALA A 162 -17.94 11.32 -25.58
C ALA A 162 -17.97 10.44 -26.83
N ASN A 163 -18.08 11.06 -28.00
CA ASN A 163 -18.02 10.32 -29.27
C ASN A 163 -16.53 10.13 -29.70
N VAL A 164 -15.86 9.22 -28.97
CA VAL A 164 -14.45 8.86 -29.15
C VAL A 164 -14.35 7.34 -29.11
N GLU A 165 -13.51 6.76 -29.95
CA GLU A 165 -13.27 5.31 -29.88
C GLU A 165 -12.44 4.95 -28.64
N PRO A 166 -12.82 3.91 -27.87
CA PRO A 166 -12.02 3.43 -26.77
C PRO A 166 -10.73 2.78 -27.29
N GLU A 167 -9.66 2.90 -26.50
CA GLU A 167 -8.39 2.30 -26.83
C GLU A 167 -7.89 1.45 -25.67
N THR A 168 -7.45 0.23 -25.98
CA THR A 168 -6.96 -0.75 -25.00
C THR A 168 -5.59 -1.25 -25.42
N LEU A 169 -4.66 -1.29 -24.47
CA LEU A 169 -3.34 -1.90 -24.69
C LEU A 169 -3.42 -3.42 -24.55
N PRO A 170 -2.59 -4.15 -25.32
CA PRO A 170 -2.47 -5.60 -25.15
C PRO A 170 -2.09 -5.96 -23.70
N ALA A 171 -2.81 -6.92 -23.12
CA ALA A 171 -2.45 -7.45 -21.82
C ALA A 171 -1.13 -8.23 -21.92
N PRO A 172 -0.18 -8.05 -21.01
CA PRO A 172 0.99 -8.92 -20.92
C PRO A 172 0.57 -10.34 -20.51
N ASP A 173 1.41 -11.32 -20.87
CA ASP A 173 1.21 -12.70 -20.43
C ASP A 173 1.09 -12.81 -18.92
N GLU A 174 0.21 -13.68 -18.46
CA GLU A 174 -0.03 -13.86 -17.03
C GLU A 174 0.93 -14.89 -16.46
N PRO A 175 1.77 -14.53 -15.46
CA PRO A 175 2.70 -15.47 -14.87
C PRO A 175 1.97 -16.52 -14.02
N GLU A 176 2.57 -17.71 -13.83
CA GLU A 176 1.97 -18.84 -13.08
C GLU A 176 1.49 -18.45 -11.68
N TRP A 177 2.27 -17.64 -10.96
CA TRP A 177 1.92 -17.20 -9.61
C TRP A 177 0.63 -16.37 -9.54
N ALA A 178 0.22 -15.77 -10.64
CA ALA A 178 -0.98 -14.93 -10.69
C ALA A 178 -2.25 -15.72 -10.40
N SER A 179 -2.30 -16.98 -10.81
CA SER A 179 -3.42 -17.90 -10.53
C SER A 179 -3.62 -18.10 -9.02
N THR A 180 -2.54 -18.10 -8.25
CA THR A 180 -2.58 -18.23 -6.79
C THR A 180 -3.21 -16.98 -6.15
N LEU A 181 -2.82 -15.78 -6.58
CA LEU A 181 -3.43 -14.54 -6.09
C LEU A 181 -4.93 -14.47 -6.38
N GLY A 182 -5.36 -14.92 -7.56
CA GLY A 182 -6.76 -14.90 -7.96
C GLY A 182 -7.69 -15.77 -7.12
N ARG A 183 -7.13 -16.73 -6.34
CA ARG A 183 -7.93 -17.55 -5.41
C ARG A 183 -8.33 -16.80 -4.14
N TYR A 184 -7.59 -15.76 -3.78
CA TYR A 184 -7.77 -15.02 -2.53
C TYR A 184 -8.29 -13.60 -2.73
N ASN A 185 -8.24 -13.09 -3.95
CA ASN A 185 -8.47 -11.68 -4.24
C ASN A 185 -9.49 -11.49 -5.37
N CYS A 186 -10.36 -10.48 -5.22
CA CYS A 186 -11.36 -10.07 -6.21
C CYS A 186 -11.21 -8.55 -6.47
N PRO A 187 -10.23 -8.13 -7.30
CA PRO A 187 -10.02 -6.70 -7.60
C PRO A 187 -11.22 -6.08 -8.29
N GLY A 188 -11.42 -4.77 -8.08
CA GLY A 188 -12.50 -3.99 -8.66
C GLY A 188 -13.41 -3.37 -7.60
N GLU A 189 -14.17 -2.34 -7.99
CA GLU A 189 -15.06 -1.59 -7.12
C GLU A 189 -16.13 -2.50 -6.49
N ILE A 190 -16.71 -3.43 -7.26
CA ILE A 190 -17.72 -4.38 -6.76
C ILE A 190 -17.12 -5.23 -5.63
N GLY A 191 -15.97 -5.84 -5.88
CA GLY A 191 -15.28 -6.64 -4.85
C GLY A 191 -14.93 -5.83 -3.61
N GLY A 192 -14.61 -4.56 -3.77
CA GLY A 192 -14.32 -3.63 -2.67
C GLY A 192 -15.56 -3.31 -1.82
N VAL A 193 -16.69 -3.05 -2.47
CA VAL A 193 -17.98 -2.78 -1.80
C VAL A 193 -18.47 -4.03 -1.07
N ASP A 194 -18.43 -5.20 -1.70
CA ASP A 194 -18.78 -6.47 -1.08
C ASP A 194 -17.91 -6.74 0.15
N LYS A 195 -16.61 -6.43 0.05
CA LYS A 195 -15.68 -6.58 1.16
C LYS A 195 -15.97 -5.61 2.30
N LEU A 196 -16.32 -4.35 1.99
CA LEU A 196 -16.70 -3.35 2.98
C LEU A 196 -17.97 -3.77 3.75
N HIS A 197 -18.96 -4.32 3.08
CA HIS A 197 -20.21 -4.74 3.70
C HIS A 197 -20.10 -6.08 4.46
N SER A 198 -19.11 -6.91 4.15
CA SER A 198 -18.99 -8.26 4.69
C SER A 198 -18.02 -8.41 5.85
N PHE A 199 -17.15 -7.44 6.13
CA PHE A 199 -16.22 -7.60 7.24
C PHE A 199 -16.87 -7.26 8.59
N ASP A 200 -16.47 -8.02 9.62
CA ASP A 200 -16.98 -7.85 10.96
C ASP A 200 -16.27 -6.69 11.67
N VAL A 201 -16.93 -5.54 11.72
CA VAL A 201 -16.42 -4.32 12.35
C VAL A 201 -16.23 -4.48 13.85
N ASP A 202 -17.15 -5.19 14.52
CA ASP A 202 -17.15 -5.36 15.97
C ASP A 202 -15.95 -6.17 16.48
N HIS A 203 -15.39 -7.03 15.64
CA HIS A 203 -14.24 -7.86 15.97
C HIS A 203 -12.95 -7.42 15.26
N TYR A 204 -12.93 -6.23 14.67
CA TYR A 204 -11.77 -5.74 13.90
C TYR A 204 -10.50 -5.59 14.74
N ASP A 205 -10.60 -5.30 16.03
CA ASP A 205 -9.46 -5.19 16.94
C ASP A 205 -8.95 -6.53 17.47
N ASN A 206 -9.60 -7.66 17.10
CA ASN A 206 -9.13 -8.99 17.41
C ASN A 206 -7.83 -9.28 16.66
N ASN A 207 -6.73 -9.28 17.38
CA ASN A 207 -5.40 -9.48 16.83
C ASN A 207 -4.99 -10.96 16.72
N ASN A 208 -5.91 -11.91 16.86
CA ASN A 208 -5.64 -13.34 16.71
C ASN A 208 -5.44 -13.68 15.22
N LEU A 209 -4.25 -14.16 14.88
CA LEU A 209 -3.89 -14.53 13.51
C LEU A 209 -4.68 -15.72 12.95
N GLY A 210 -5.15 -16.61 13.83
CA GLY A 210 -5.95 -17.78 13.46
C GLY A 210 -7.42 -17.46 13.13
N VAL A 211 -7.86 -16.22 13.33
CA VAL A 211 -9.26 -15.80 13.15
C VAL A 211 -9.31 -14.68 12.09
N PRO A 212 -10.19 -14.77 11.08
CA PRO A 212 -10.39 -13.68 10.12
C PRO A 212 -10.98 -12.45 10.83
N SER A 213 -10.15 -11.47 11.18
CA SER A 213 -10.56 -10.25 11.87
C SER A 213 -10.16 -8.96 11.13
N THR A 214 -9.47 -9.08 10.01
CA THR A 214 -9.08 -7.92 9.18
C THR A 214 -10.17 -7.56 8.18
N SER A 215 -10.29 -6.27 7.84
CA SER A 215 -11.24 -5.82 6.83
C SER A 215 -10.92 -6.33 5.42
N GLY A 216 -9.64 -6.59 5.11
CA GLY A 216 -9.18 -6.89 3.76
C GLY A 216 -9.35 -5.74 2.77
N LEU A 217 -9.64 -4.52 3.23
CA LEU A 217 -9.91 -3.34 2.38
C LEU A 217 -8.64 -2.64 1.87
N SER A 218 -7.47 -2.99 2.39
CA SER A 218 -6.23 -2.28 2.06
C SER A 218 -5.94 -2.18 0.56
N PRO A 219 -6.07 -3.24 -0.26
CA PRO A 219 -5.86 -3.15 -1.71
C PRO A 219 -6.88 -2.23 -2.39
N TYR A 220 -8.14 -2.31 -1.99
CA TYR A 220 -9.22 -1.48 -2.57
C TYR A 220 -9.03 0.01 -2.26
N LEU A 221 -8.55 0.33 -1.05
CA LEU A 221 -8.16 1.69 -0.68
C LEU A 221 -6.89 2.15 -1.40
N ARG A 222 -5.95 1.22 -1.70
CA ARG A 222 -4.72 1.51 -2.43
C ARG A 222 -4.99 1.91 -3.88
N PHE A 223 -5.86 1.19 -4.57
CA PHE A 223 -6.23 1.47 -5.96
C PHE A 223 -7.47 2.38 -6.07
N GLY A 224 -8.01 2.80 -4.93
CA GLY A 224 -9.14 3.69 -4.87
C GLY A 224 -10.43 3.11 -5.43
N GLU A 225 -10.58 1.79 -5.41
CA GLU A 225 -11.80 1.05 -5.75
C GLU A 225 -12.90 1.29 -4.71
N VAL A 226 -12.50 1.53 -3.46
CA VAL A 226 -13.34 2.07 -2.39
C VAL A 226 -12.70 3.36 -1.90
N SER A 227 -13.47 4.44 -1.81
CA SER A 227 -12.93 5.67 -1.24
C SER A 227 -12.82 5.57 0.28
N PRO A 228 -11.82 6.22 0.90
CA PRO A 228 -11.77 6.29 2.35
C PRO A 228 -12.98 7.04 2.95
N ALA A 229 -13.61 7.95 2.20
CA ALA A 229 -14.83 8.63 2.62
C ALA A 229 -16.02 7.66 2.69
N THR A 230 -16.17 6.78 1.69
CA THR A 230 -17.19 5.72 1.71
C THR A 230 -16.96 4.76 2.87
N ALA A 231 -15.72 4.27 3.05
CA ALA A 231 -15.40 3.37 4.15
C ALA A 231 -15.65 4.03 5.53
N TRP A 232 -15.32 5.30 5.67
CA TRP A 232 -15.60 6.08 6.89
C TRP A 232 -17.09 6.21 7.15
N ALA A 233 -17.88 6.64 6.17
CA ALA A 233 -19.30 6.91 6.33
C ALA A 233 -20.09 5.63 6.64
N GLU A 234 -19.80 4.52 5.94
CA GLU A 234 -20.44 3.23 6.18
C GLU A 234 -20.14 2.70 7.59
N VAL A 235 -18.87 2.68 7.98
CA VAL A 235 -18.46 2.09 9.26
C VAL A 235 -18.85 2.97 10.43
N SER A 236 -18.78 4.30 10.33
CA SER A 236 -19.19 5.22 11.41
C SER A 236 -20.65 5.05 11.82
N ASN A 237 -21.51 4.57 10.92
CA ASN A 237 -22.93 4.38 11.14
C ASN A 237 -23.30 2.92 11.46
N SER A 238 -22.35 1.98 11.43
CA SER A 238 -22.64 0.54 11.52
C SER A 238 -22.69 0.02 12.96
N THR A 239 -21.81 0.51 13.84
CA THR A 239 -21.64 0.00 15.22
C THR A 239 -20.94 1.00 16.13
N GLU A 240 -21.12 0.82 17.46
CA GLU A 240 -20.38 1.60 18.48
C GLU A 240 -18.88 1.23 18.52
N ASN A 241 -18.49 0.06 18.02
CA ASN A 241 -17.11 -0.43 18.01
C ASN A 241 -16.32 -0.01 16.74
N ALA A 242 -16.78 0.97 15.99
CA ALA A 242 -16.17 1.44 14.74
C ALA A 242 -14.77 2.05 14.91
N GLU A 243 -14.45 2.62 16.09
CA GLU A 243 -13.22 3.41 16.33
C GLU A 243 -11.92 2.68 15.92
N PRO A 244 -11.71 1.39 16.23
CA PRO A 244 -10.48 0.71 15.84
C PRO A 244 -10.23 0.71 14.33
N PHE A 245 -11.26 0.55 13.51
CA PHE A 245 -11.14 0.61 12.05
C PHE A 245 -10.97 2.03 11.55
N LEU A 246 -11.77 2.99 12.02
CA LEU A 246 -11.67 4.41 11.65
C LEU A 246 -10.30 4.98 11.98
N ARG A 247 -9.71 4.55 13.09
CA ARG A 247 -8.35 4.88 13.48
C ARG A 247 -7.31 4.37 12.48
N GLN A 248 -7.53 3.22 11.83
CA GLN A 248 -6.62 2.71 10.80
C GLN A 248 -6.70 3.53 9.50
N LEU A 249 -7.86 4.06 9.15
CA LEU A 249 -7.98 5.01 8.04
C LEU A 249 -7.16 6.29 8.31
N ILE A 250 -7.20 6.79 9.56
CA ILE A 250 -6.37 7.94 9.95
C ILE A 250 -4.87 7.58 10.00
N TRP A 251 -4.49 6.33 10.35
CA TRP A 251 -3.10 5.86 10.22
C TRP A 251 -2.60 5.90 8.77
N ARG A 252 -3.46 5.49 7.83
CA ARG A 252 -3.15 5.60 6.39
C ARG A 252 -2.91 7.06 5.98
N ASP A 253 -3.80 7.96 6.38
CA ASP A 253 -3.64 9.40 6.13
C ASP A 253 -2.36 9.95 6.78
N PHE A 254 -1.99 9.49 7.98
CA PHE A 254 -0.75 9.89 8.64
C PHE A 254 0.49 9.43 7.88
N ALA A 255 0.50 8.21 7.35
CA ALA A 255 1.61 7.74 6.52
C ALA A 255 1.78 8.62 5.27
N TRP A 256 0.68 8.97 4.61
CA TRP A 256 0.68 9.89 3.46
C TRP A 256 1.03 11.32 3.84
N HIS A 257 0.58 11.80 4.98
CA HIS A 257 1.01 13.09 5.53
C HIS A 257 2.54 13.12 5.72
N ARG A 258 3.12 12.07 6.29
CA ARG A 258 4.58 11.97 6.45
C ARG A 258 5.29 11.89 5.12
N PHE A 259 4.81 11.07 4.20
CA PHE A 259 5.40 10.90 2.87
C PHE A 259 5.37 12.20 2.06
N TYR A 260 4.27 12.94 2.08
CA TYR A 260 4.14 14.22 1.39
C TYR A 260 5.21 15.24 1.84
N HIS A 261 5.51 15.27 3.14
CA HIS A 261 6.53 16.15 3.70
C HIS A 261 7.95 15.55 3.68
N LEU A 262 8.10 14.27 3.40
CA LEU A 262 9.35 13.53 3.31
C LEU A 262 9.32 12.55 2.11
N PRO A 263 9.33 13.06 0.87
CA PRO A 263 9.12 12.23 -0.33
C PRO A 263 10.22 11.20 -0.57
N ASN A 264 11.39 11.36 0.04
CA ASN A 264 12.50 10.41 0.00
C ASN A 264 12.48 9.35 1.12
N MET A 265 11.40 9.29 1.91
CA MET A 265 11.26 8.35 3.03
C MET A 265 11.45 6.88 2.63
N ALA A 266 11.18 6.52 1.37
CA ALA A 266 11.41 5.16 0.87
C ALA A 266 12.89 4.79 0.69
N THR A 267 13.80 5.76 0.69
CA THR A 267 15.22 5.54 0.36
C THR A 267 16.21 5.97 1.42
N VAL A 268 15.80 6.81 2.38
CA VAL A 268 16.68 7.33 3.45
C VAL A 268 16.08 7.06 4.83
N ASN A 269 16.92 6.91 5.83
CA ASN A 269 16.46 6.82 7.21
C ASN A 269 15.93 8.17 7.69
N VAL A 270 14.69 8.21 8.19
CA VAL A 270 14.10 9.43 8.76
C VAL A 270 14.89 9.90 10.00
N ARG A 271 15.32 8.96 10.82
CA ARG A 271 16.22 9.22 11.97
C ARG A 271 17.68 8.99 11.53
N GLU A 272 18.42 10.05 11.30
CA GLU A 272 19.80 10.04 10.78
C GLU A 272 20.77 9.16 11.60
N ALA A 273 20.56 9.03 12.92
CA ALA A 273 21.36 8.16 13.75
C ALA A 273 21.45 6.71 13.20
N PHE A 274 20.38 6.25 12.55
CA PHE A 274 20.32 4.92 11.95
C PHE A 274 21.18 4.76 10.68
N ASN A 275 21.74 5.82 10.14
CA ASN A 275 22.77 5.72 9.09
C ASN A 275 24.06 5.05 9.60
N ARG A 276 24.24 5.00 10.93
CA ARG A 276 25.36 4.31 11.60
C ARG A 276 25.00 2.95 12.17
N PHE A 277 23.72 2.55 12.07
CA PHE A 277 23.33 1.23 12.55
C PHE A 277 23.95 0.14 11.64
N PRO A 278 24.56 -0.90 12.18
CA PRO A 278 25.34 -1.87 11.42
C PRO A 278 24.47 -2.88 10.69
N TRP A 279 23.54 -2.40 9.85
CA TRP A 279 22.79 -3.27 8.96
C TRP A 279 23.64 -3.71 7.79
N GLU A 280 23.53 -4.97 7.45
CA GLU A 280 24.04 -5.50 6.20
C GLU A 280 23.20 -4.96 5.03
N TRP A 281 23.87 -4.26 4.12
CA TRP A 281 23.30 -3.74 2.90
C TRP A 281 24.15 -4.13 1.70
N THR A 282 23.60 -4.92 0.81
CA THR A 282 24.24 -5.26 -0.47
C THR A 282 23.64 -4.42 -1.59
N PRO A 283 24.32 -3.35 -2.06
CA PRO A 283 23.79 -2.46 -3.12
C PRO A 283 23.53 -3.17 -4.45
N ARG A 284 24.05 -4.39 -4.63
CA ARG A 284 23.94 -5.18 -5.88
C ARG A 284 22.61 -5.91 -6.03
N ALA A 285 21.86 -6.11 -4.98
CA ALA A 285 20.50 -6.62 -5.04
C ALA A 285 19.53 -5.49 -5.42
N LYS A 286 19.67 -4.92 -6.62
CA LYS A 286 18.56 -4.17 -7.22
C LYS A 286 17.56 -5.22 -7.70
N PRO A 287 16.35 -5.31 -7.12
CA PRO A 287 15.31 -6.08 -7.76
C PRO A 287 15.06 -5.41 -9.11
N SER A 288 15.14 -6.17 -10.16
CA SER A 288 14.60 -5.72 -11.43
C SER A 288 13.07 -5.67 -11.28
N SER A 289 12.42 -4.86 -12.08
CA SER A 289 10.99 -4.58 -12.06
C SER A 289 10.04 -5.78 -12.29
N THR A 290 10.52 -7.01 -12.15
CA THR A 290 9.79 -8.24 -12.49
C THR A 290 9.96 -9.33 -11.44
N SER A 291 10.22 -9.02 -10.21
CA SER A 291 10.88 -9.89 -9.25
C SER A 291 10.03 -10.98 -8.58
N ARG A 292 8.70 -11.07 -8.78
CA ARG A 292 8.01 -12.35 -8.51
C ARG A 292 8.50 -13.47 -9.45
N ALA A 293 9.09 -13.12 -10.59
CA ALA A 293 9.85 -14.04 -11.43
C ALA A 293 11.19 -14.46 -10.79
N PHE A 294 11.71 -13.68 -9.83
CA PHE A 294 13.03 -13.90 -9.21
C PHE A 294 13.06 -14.89 -8.05
N ALA A 295 11.96 -15.49 -7.67
CA ALA A 295 11.97 -16.62 -6.73
C ALA A 295 12.87 -17.82 -7.21
N HIS A 296 13.40 -17.75 -8.43
CA HIS A 296 14.25 -18.76 -9.05
C HIS A 296 15.62 -18.21 -9.51
N ILE A 297 16.02 -16.99 -9.12
CA ILE A 297 17.35 -16.52 -9.46
C ILE A 297 18.38 -17.30 -8.64
N GLU A 298 19.27 -17.97 -9.35
CA GLU A 298 20.59 -18.34 -8.85
C GLU A 298 21.31 -17.05 -8.47
N MET A 299 21.29 -16.72 -7.17
CA MET A 299 22.06 -15.61 -6.65
C MET A 299 23.53 -16.05 -6.57
N ASP A 300 24.40 -15.24 -7.15
CA ASP A 300 25.85 -15.40 -7.04
C ASP A 300 26.27 -15.37 -5.55
N VAL A 301 26.75 -16.48 -5.03
CA VAL A 301 26.70 -16.89 -3.61
C VAL A 301 27.96 -16.40 -2.87
N GLU A 302 28.33 -15.15 -2.92
CA GLU A 302 29.50 -14.67 -2.15
C GLU A 302 29.20 -14.08 -0.76
N ALA A 303 27.94 -14.01 -0.32
CA ALA A 303 27.64 -13.47 1.00
C ALA A 303 26.69 -14.38 1.79
N GLN A 304 27.07 -14.71 3.02
CA GLN A 304 26.27 -15.48 3.99
C GLN A 304 24.86 -14.88 4.16
N HIS A 305 24.74 -13.55 4.14
CA HIS A 305 23.47 -12.84 4.27
C HIS A 305 22.54 -12.95 3.05
N ILE A 306 23.04 -13.32 1.87
CA ILE A 306 22.18 -13.61 0.71
C ILE A 306 21.34 -14.86 0.98
N GLY A 307 21.94 -15.89 1.59
CA GLY A 307 21.23 -17.10 2.02
C GLY A 307 20.16 -16.80 3.09
N GLU A 308 20.46 -15.95 4.05
CA GLU A 308 19.55 -15.53 5.11
C GLU A 308 18.38 -14.71 4.56
N LEU A 309 18.63 -13.76 3.64
CA LEU A 309 17.59 -13.01 2.97
C LEU A 309 16.69 -13.92 2.12
N ALA A 310 17.27 -14.85 1.37
CA ALA A 310 16.50 -15.80 0.55
C ALA A 310 15.66 -16.75 1.42
N ALA A 311 16.19 -17.22 2.55
CA ALA A 311 15.44 -18.03 3.50
C ALA A 311 14.27 -17.24 4.12
N TRP A 312 14.46 -15.96 4.48
CA TRP A 312 13.40 -15.08 4.94
C TRP A 312 12.35 -14.88 3.86
N GLN A 313 12.73 -14.53 2.63
CA GLN A 313 11.82 -14.32 1.51
C GLN A 313 10.97 -15.56 1.19
N SER A 314 11.54 -16.75 1.32
CA SER A 314 10.87 -18.02 1.04
C SER A 314 10.13 -18.65 2.24
N GLY A 315 10.18 -18.01 3.42
CA GLY A 315 9.56 -18.53 4.65
C GLY A 315 10.20 -19.83 5.10
N ARG A 316 11.54 -19.85 5.22
CA ARG A 316 12.38 -20.97 5.65
C ARG A 316 13.44 -20.57 6.68
N THR A 317 13.06 -19.70 7.63
CA THR A 317 13.96 -19.19 8.66
C THR A 317 14.13 -20.12 9.85
N GLY A 318 13.33 -21.16 9.97
CA GLY A 318 13.23 -22.01 11.15
C GLY A 318 12.45 -21.36 12.31
N VAL A 319 11.73 -20.26 12.03
CA VAL A 319 10.87 -19.57 13.01
C VAL A 319 9.43 -19.61 12.50
N PRO A 320 8.57 -20.47 13.07
CA PRO A 320 7.26 -20.80 12.48
C PRO A 320 6.38 -19.59 12.19
N LEU A 321 6.31 -18.59 13.09
CA LEU A 321 5.49 -17.39 12.88
C LEU A 321 6.04 -16.48 11.76
N VAL A 322 7.36 -16.39 11.60
CA VAL A 322 8.01 -15.63 10.52
C VAL A 322 7.73 -16.33 9.18
N ASP A 323 7.95 -17.64 9.15
CA ASP A 323 7.77 -18.46 7.94
C ASP A 323 6.31 -18.46 7.49
N ALA A 324 5.37 -18.57 8.44
CA ALA A 324 3.93 -18.49 8.15
C ALA A 324 3.56 -17.13 7.51
N GLY A 325 4.06 -16.02 8.06
CA GLY A 325 3.81 -14.69 7.49
C GLY A 325 4.33 -14.55 6.08
N MET A 326 5.56 -15.01 5.81
CA MET A 326 6.18 -14.90 4.48
C MET A 326 5.48 -15.81 3.45
N ARG A 327 5.02 -17.01 3.84
CA ARG A 327 4.26 -17.91 2.97
C ARG A 327 2.83 -17.41 2.72
N GLU A 328 2.17 -16.81 3.71
CA GLU A 328 0.90 -16.10 3.52
C GLU A 328 1.06 -15.01 2.47
N LEU A 329 2.07 -14.13 2.64
CA LEU A 329 2.37 -13.06 1.69
C LEU A 329 2.54 -13.58 0.27
N TRP A 330 3.35 -14.63 0.09
CA TRP A 330 3.59 -15.21 -1.23
C TRP A 330 2.32 -15.79 -1.86
N ALA A 331 1.51 -16.49 -1.08
CA ALA A 331 0.31 -17.14 -1.58
C ALA A 331 -0.83 -16.15 -1.88
N THR A 332 -1.02 -15.14 -1.03
CA THR A 332 -2.21 -14.28 -1.07
C THR A 332 -1.93 -12.86 -1.60
N GLY A 333 -0.67 -12.43 -1.62
CA GLY A 333 -0.30 -11.03 -1.83
C GLY A 333 -0.66 -10.12 -0.65
N SER A 334 -1.01 -10.70 0.50
CA SER A 334 -1.38 -9.97 1.72
C SER A 334 -0.73 -10.62 2.95
N MET A 335 -0.70 -9.91 4.07
CA MET A 335 -0.22 -10.43 5.34
C MET A 335 -0.88 -9.66 6.47
N HIS A 336 -1.34 -10.40 7.50
CA HIS A 336 -1.89 -9.77 8.69
C HIS A 336 -0.89 -8.81 9.36
N ASN A 337 -1.34 -7.63 9.81
CA ASN A 337 -0.45 -6.59 10.36
C ASN A 337 0.48 -7.11 11.48
N ARG A 338 -0.02 -7.97 12.38
CA ARG A 338 0.82 -8.57 13.44
C ARG A 338 1.95 -9.43 12.90
N ALA A 339 1.69 -10.18 11.83
CA ALA A 339 2.73 -10.94 11.14
C ALA A 339 3.74 -9.99 10.46
N ARG A 340 3.27 -8.92 9.77
CA ARG A 340 4.16 -7.91 9.16
C ARG A 340 5.16 -7.32 10.17
N MET A 341 4.70 -7.01 11.39
CA MET A 341 5.58 -6.50 12.46
C MET A 341 6.64 -7.51 12.90
N VAL A 342 6.29 -8.79 12.99
CA VAL A 342 7.22 -9.85 13.42
C VAL A 342 8.24 -10.15 12.32
N VAL A 343 7.80 -10.33 11.08
CA VAL A 343 8.70 -10.63 9.95
C VAL A 343 9.65 -9.47 9.65
N GLY A 344 9.17 -8.22 9.77
CA GLY A 344 10.01 -7.03 9.60
C GLY A 344 11.03 -6.87 10.73
N SER A 345 10.62 -7.12 11.98
CA SER A 345 11.53 -7.11 13.12
C SER A 345 12.58 -8.21 13.01
N TRP A 346 12.21 -9.41 12.55
CA TRP A 346 13.14 -10.51 12.34
C TRP A 346 14.23 -10.13 11.34
N LEU A 347 13.83 -9.63 10.17
CA LEU A 347 14.78 -9.18 9.16
C LEU A 347 15.74 -8.12 9.68
N THR A 348 15.21 -7.06 10.27
CA THR A 348 15.99 -5.86 10.57
C THR A 348 16.80 -5.94 11.87
N LYS A 349 16.43 -6.84 12.78
CA LYS A 349 16.99 -6.88 14.14
C LYS A 349 17.62 -8.22 14.50
N ASN A 350 17.01 -9.34 14.09
CA ASN A 350 17.58 -10.64 14.35
C ASN A 350 18.60 -11.04 13.26
N LEU A 351 18.29 -10.79 11.99
CA LEU A 351 19.21 -11.04 10.87
C LEU A 351 20.17 -9.85 10.61
N GLY A 352 19.88 -8.65 11.14
CA GLY A 352 20.70 -7.47 10.91
C GLY A 352 20.70 -6.97 9.46
N ILE A 353 19.71 -7.33 8.67
CA ILE A 353 19.58 -6.95 7.25
C ILE A 353 18.85 -5.61 7.15
N HIS A 354 19.31 -4.73 6.25
CA HIS A 354 18.75 -3.39 6.09
C HIS A 354 17.30 -3.45 5.68
N TRP A 355 16.45 -2.60 6.28
CA TRP A 355 14.99 -2.56 6.10
C TRP A 355 14.56 -2.37 4.65
N ARG A 356 15.36 -1.73 3.79
CA ARG A 356 15.03 -1.55 2.37
C ARG A 356 14.93 -2.86 1.60
N HIS A 357 15.68 -3.90 1.95
CA HIS A 357 15.51 -5.22 1.35
C HIS A 357 14.10 -5.79 1.60
N GLY A 358 13.59 -5.58 2.82
CA GLY A 358 12.23 -5.97 3.15
C GLY A 358 11.17 -5.08 2.49
N GLU A 359 11.40 -3.76 2.45
CA GLU A 359 10.52 -2.80 1.78
C GLU A 359 10.38 -3.10 0.28
N GLU A 360 11.49 -3.40 -0.39
CA GLU A 360 11.51 -3.75 -1.81
C GLU A 360 10.82 -5.10 -2.07
N TRP A 361 11.02 -6.09 -1.20
CA TRP A 361 10.30 -7.37 -1.30
C TRP A 361 8.80 -7.21 -1.09
N PHE A 362 8.37 -6.41 -0.10
CA PHE A 362 6.97 -6.13 0.14
C PHE A 362 6.36 -5.30 -0.99
N TRP A 363 7.11 -4.35 -1.54
CA TRP A 363 6.67 -3.60 -2.71
C TRP A 363 6.30 -4.50 -3.88
N ASP A 364 7.07 -5.56 -4.10
CA ASP A 364 6.85 -6.49 -5.20
C ASP A 364 5.74 -7.52 -4.94
N THR A 365 5.65 -8.00 -3.71
CA THR A 365 4.81 -9.16 -3.36
C THR A 365 3.45 -8.80 -2.77
N LEU A 366 3.29 -7.61 -2.21
CA LEU A 366 2.00 -7.13 -1.69
C LEU A 366 1.11 -6.58 -2.80
N VAL A 367 -0.16 -6.98 -2.78
CA VAL A 367 -1.20 -6.37 -3.65
C VAL A 367 -1.57 -4.96 -3.20
N ASP A 368 -1.35 -4.62 -1.92
CA ASP A 368 -1.67 -3.33 -1.31
C ASP A 368 -0.46 -2.39 -1.12
N ALA A 369 0.69 -2.70 -1.72
CA ALA A 369 1.88 -1.87 -1.56
C ALA A 369 1.64 -0.44 -2.05
N ASP A 370 1.78 0.55 -1.16
CA ASP A 370 1.77 1.96 -1.52
C ASP A 370 3.06 2.69 -1.08
N ALA A 371 3.36 3.80 -1.74
CA ALA A 371 4.62 4.51 -1.56
C ALA A 371 4.79 5.06 -0.12
N ALA A 372 3.71 5.42 0.55
CA ALA A 372 3.75 5.97 1.89
C ALA A 372 3.73 4.85 2.94
N SER A 373 2.68 4.01 2.94
CA SER A 373 2.46 3.01 4.00
C SER A 373 3.55 1.97 4.05
N ASN A 374 4.07 1.52 2.90
CA ASN A 374 5.13 0.51 2.87
C ASN A 374 6.42 1.05 3.50
N ALA A 375 6.93 2.16 3.01
CA ALA A 375 8.16 2.78 3.54
C ALA A 375 8.00 3.23 5.00
N PHE A 376 6.85 3.84 5.36
CA PHE A 376 6.59 4.28 6.72
C PHE A 376 6.61 3.13 7.72
N ASN A 377 5.90 2.03 7.42
CA ASN A 377 5.82 0.89 8.34
C ASN A 377 7.12 0.10 8.43
N TRP A 378 7.88 -0.01 7.33
CA TRP A 378 9.21 -0.62 7.38
C TRP A 378 10.17 0.16 8.27
N GLN A 379 10.20 1.48 8.17
CA GLN A 379 11.02 2.31 9.04
C GLN A 379 10.52 2.32 10.49
N TRP A 380 9.20 2.27 10.70
CA TRP A 380 8.64 2.14 12.04
C TRP A 380 9.11 0.84 12.71
N VAL A 381 9.01 -0.30 12.02
CA VAL A 381 9.46 -1.60 12.54
C VAL A 381 10.98 -1.66 12.70
N ALA A 382 11.75 -1.06 11.80
CA ALA A 382 13.21 -0.99 11.91
C ALA A 382 13.68 -0.09 13.08
N GLY A 383 12.88 0.91 13.43
CA GLY A 383 13.20 1.91 14.44
C GLY A 383 13.77 3.21 13.89
N SER A 384 14.00 3.28 12.58
CA SER A 384 14.56 4.44 11.87
C SER A 384 13.54 5.50 11.47
N GLY A 385 12.24 5.21 11.62
CA GLY A 385 11.15 6.10 11.24
C GLY A 385 10.68 7.03 12.35
N ASP A 386 9.74 7.91 11.97
CA ASP A 386 8.95 8.71 12.90
C ASP A 386 8.03 7.79 13.72
N ASP A 387 7.70 8.21 14.95
CA ASP A 387 6.82 7.49 15.87
C ASP A 387 7.29 6.05 16.23
N ALA A 388 8.51 5.69 15.86
CA ALA A 388 9.11 4.38 16.13
C ALA A 388 9.60 4.19 17.58
N ALA A 389 9.42 5.20 18.42
CA ALA A 389 9.91 5.24 19.81
C ALA A 389 8.74 5.29 20.82
N PRO A 390 8.95 5.19 22.15
CA PRO A 390 10.19 5.50 22.85
C PRO A 390 11.21 4.37 22.95
N TYR A 391 10.91 3.15 22.46
CA TYR A 391 11.81 2.01 22.65
C TYR A 391 12.16 1.36 21.32
N PHE A 392 13.40 0.91 21.21
CA PHE A 392 13.83 0.01 20.15
C PHE A 392 13.24 -1.38 20.40
N ARG A 393 12.08 -1.65 19.82
CA ARG A 393 11.34 -2.88 20.06
C ARG A 393 11.88 -4.00 19.19
N VAL A 394 12.39 -5.06 19.80
CA VAL A 394 12.66 -6.34 19.14
C VAL A 394 11.50 -7.27 19.44
N PHE A 395 10.71 -7.61 18.45
CA PHE A 395 9.56 -8.52 18.62
C PHE A 395 10.07 -9.96 18.70
N ASN A 396 10.01 -10.55 19.90
CA ASN A 396 10.37 -11.96 20.06
C ASN A 396 9.27 -12.83 19.39
N PRO A 397 9.56 -13.59 18.33
CA PRO A 397 8.55 -14.31 17.56
C PRO A 397 7.82 -15.39 18.38
N LEU A 398 8.50 -16.04 19.33
CA LEU A 398 7.88 -17.05 20.19
C LEU A 398 6.87 -16.43 21.15
N THR A 399 7.17 -15.25 21.71
CA THR A 399 6.24 -14.51 22.57
C THR A 399 5.04 -13.98 21.76
N GLN A 400 5.28 -13.52 20.54
CA GLN A 400 4.22 -13.04 19.65
C GLN A 400 3.30 -14.19 19.20
N GLN A 401 3.87 -15.37 18.90
CA GLN A 401 3.11 -16.58 18.60
C GLN A 401 2.19 -16.96 19.76
N LYS A 402 2.72 -17.07 20.99
CA LYS A 402 1.91 -17.39 22.18
C LYS A 402 0.76 -16.40 22.39
N LYS A 403 0.96 -15.14 22.00
CA LYS A 403 -0.04 -14.07 22.19
C LYS A 403 -1.10 -14.03 21.08
N PHE A 404 -0.71 -14.22 19.83
CA PHE A 404 -1.54 -13.94 18.66
C PHE A 404 -1.90 -15.17 17.82
N ASP A 405 -1.27 -16.32 18.07
CA ASP A 405 -1.61 -17.62 17.49
C ASP A 405 -1.47 -18.73 18.56
N ALA A 406 -2.12 -18.54 19.70
CA ALA A 406 -2.02 -19.47 20.83
C ALA A 406 -2.50 -20.88 20.48
N SER A 407 -3.47 -21.02 19.58
CA SER A 407 -3.95 -22.29 19.06
C SER A 407 -3.03 -22.94 18.03
N GLY A 408 -2.08 -22.18 17.45
CA GLY A 408 -1.24 -22.62 16.35
C GLY A 408 -1.97 -22.75 14.99
N THR A 409 -3.19 -22.24 14.90
CA THR A 409 -4.05 -22.39 13.70
C THR A 409 -3.44 -21.66 12.49
N TYR A 410 -2.90 -20.47 12.70
CA TYR A 410 -2.26 -19.71 11.64
C TYR A 410 -0.99 -20.39 11.13
N ILE A 411 -0.13 -20.84 12.05
CA ILE A 411 1.10 -21.57 11.69
C ILE A 411 0.75 -22.88 10.98
N ALA A 412 -0.18 -23.67 11.52
CA ALA A 412 -0.58 -24.94 10.91
C ALA A 412 -1.12 -24.77 9.48
N ARG A 413 -1.75 -23.63 9.20
CA ARG A 413 -2.27 -23.30 7.86
C ARG A 413 -1.14 -23.04 6.84
N TRP A 414 -0.10 -22.31 7.24
CA TRP A 414 0.93 -21.84 6.32
C TRP A 414 2.24 -22.63 6.39
N VAL A 415 2.49 -23.31 7.52
CA VAL A 415 3.68 -24.10 7.80
C VAL A 415 3.24 -25.42 8.45
N PRO A 416 2.53 -26.31 7.74
CA PRO A 416 2.01 -27.55 8.34
C PRO A 416 3.12 -28.45 8.89
N GLU A 417 4.35 -28.36 8.36
CA GLU A 417 5.50 -29.08 8.85
C GLU A 417 6.10 -28.53 10.15
N ALA A 418 5.67 -27.39 10.65
CA ALA A 418 6.26 -26.75 11.85
C ALA A 418 6.20 -27.62 13.13
N LEU A 419 5.29 -28.58 13.18
CA LEU A 419 5.13 -29.51 14.29
C LEU A 419 5.79 -30.87 14.03
N THR A 420 6.58 -31.01 12.99
CA THR A 420 7.27 -32.26 12.62
C THR A 420 8.77 -32.15 12.86
N PRO A 421 9.48 -33.28 13.03
CA PRO A 421 10.93 -33.29 13.11
C PRO A 421 11.68 -32.80 11.86
N LEU A 422 10.97 -32.56 10.77
CA LEU A 422 11.50 -32.06 9.51
C LEU A 422 11.64 -30.53 9.48
N TYR A 423 11.02 -29.85 10.46
CA TYR A 423 11.13 -28.39 10.52
C TYR A 423 12.51 -27.97 11.02
N PRO A 424 13.19 -27.05 10.33
CA PRO A 424 14.55 -26.66 10.69
C PRO A 424 14.62 -25.86 11.99
N GLU A 425 15.77 -25.90 12.64
CA GLU A 425 16.10 -25.00 13.74
C GLU A 425 16.20 -23.54 13.25
N PRO A 426 15.95 -22.55 14.12
CA PRO A 426 16.13 -21.15 13.78
C PRO A 426 17.54 -20.86 13.25
N MET A 427 17.61 -20.17 12.11
CA MET A 427 18.88 -19.84 11.45
C MET A 427 19.81 -18.94 12.28
N VAL A 428 19.29 -18.24 13.29
CA VAL A 428 20.04 -17.48 14.28
C VAL A 428 19.44 -17.72 15.66
N ASP A 429 20.29 -17.67 16.72
CA ASP A 429 19.81 -17.71 18.08
C ASP A 429 18.99 -16.44 18.41
N ILE A 430 17.74 -16.63 18.85
CA ILE A 430 16.78 -15.55 19.09
C ILE A 430 17.22 -14.63 20.23
N ALA A 431 17.84 -15.18 21.28
CA ALA A 431 18.24 -14.41 22.45
C ALA A 431 19.52 -13.62 22.17
N GLU A 432 20.49 -14.25 21.52
CA GLU A 432 21.78 -13.62 21.21
C GLU A 432 21.63 -12.54 20.12
N SER A 433 20.90 -12.82 19.04
CA SER A 433 20.63 -11.83 18.00
C SER A 433 19.86 -10.61 18.53
N ARG A 434 18.91 -10.82 19.48
CA ARG A 434 18.25 -9.71 20.18
C ARG A 434 19.24 -8.86 20.98
N LYS A 435 20.17 -9.48 21.67
CA LYS A 435 21.21 -8.81 22.46
C LYS A 435 22.12 -7.95 21.57
N THR A 436 22.55 -8.52 20.44
CA THR A 436 23.36 -7.83 19.43
C THR A 436 22.64 -6.60 18.89
N ALA A 437 21.35 -6.72 18.50
CA ALA A 437 20.57 -5.59 18.03
C ALA A 437 20.39 -4.47 19.08
N LEU A 438 20.19 -4.82 20.34
CA LEU A 438 20.08 -3.84 21.44
C LEU A 438 21.41 -3.13 21.72
N ALA A 439 22.54 -3.85 21.63
CA ALA A 439 23.87 -3.25 21.77
C ALA A 439 24.13 -2.26 20.62
N ALA A 440 23.90 -2.67 19.36
CA ALA A 440 24.03 -1.79 18.20
C ALA A 440 23.15 -0.54 18.30
N TYR A 441 21.93 -0.66 18.82
CA TYR A 441 21.07 0.50 19.05
C TYR A 441 21.63 1.46 20.11
N LYS A 442 22.18 0.91 21.19
CA LYS A 442 22.82 1.73 22.25
C LYS A 442 23.98 2.54 21.69
N ASP A 443 24.78 1.96 20.80
CA ASP A 443 25.95 2.61 20.20
C ASP A 443 25.61 3.81 19.32
N ILE A 444 24.43 3.79 18.69
CA ILE A 444 23.96 4.91 17.85
C ILE A 444 23.12 5.94 18.60
N SER A 445 22.70 5.62 19.84
CA SER A 445 21.77 6.45 20.63
C SER A 445 22.49 7.31 21.65
N GLY A 446 23.80 7.14 21.80
CA GLY A 446 24.70 7.87 22.73
C GLY A 446 25.11 9.24 22.21
#